data_fb08e01b77566db7593f5dc79cf9995c
#
_entry.id   fb08e01b77566db7593f5dc79cf9995c
#
_cell.length_a   1.000
_cell.length_b   1.000
_cell.length_c   1.000
_cell.angle_alpha   90.00
_cell.angle_beta   90.00
_cell.angle_gamma   90.00
#
_symmetry.space_group_name_H-M   'P 1'
#
loop_
_entity.id
_entity.type
_entity.pdbx_description
1 polymer ?
#
loop_
_entity_poly.entity_id
_entity_poly.type
_entity_poly.pdbx_seq_one_letter_code
_entity_poly.pdbx_strand_id
1 'polypeptide(L)'
;PEFGVPTGNFGDAFAGWAGRKIGGNIGHIHAAVNRNDALAQAINTGHYVRHQATETASVSMDVQAPSNFERLVFEASGRHAEGTKGVFDNFNATGNVHLSGDLQNALRAQVTASTISEDETAQTIKYAHDKWNKVICPHTAVAVAAALKRNDGQPIIALSTAHAAKFPEFVTKALGFAPDVPEAIWK
;
A
#
# COMPACT_ATOMS: atom_id res chain seq x y z
N PRO A 1 -15.65 0.29 -9.53
CA PRO A 1 -14.63 -0.73 -9.28
C PRO A 1 -13.90 -0.47 -7.97
N GLU A 2 -13.38 -1.53 -7.33
CA GLU A 2 -12.49 -1.45 -6.18
C GLU A 2 -11.02 -1.37 -6.64
N PHE A 3 -10.16 -0.84 -5.78
CA PHE A 3 -8.75 -0.62 -6.12
C PHE A 3 -7.81 -1.20 -5.07
N GLY A 4 -6.85 -2.02 -5.51
CA GLY A 4 -5.69 -2.44 -4.75
C GLY A 4 -4.52 -1.50 -5.05
N VAL A 5 -4.04 -0.80 -4.02
CA VAL A 5 -3.08 0.30 -4.16
C VAL A 5 -1.77 -0.07 -3.45
N PRO A 6 -0.65 -0.21 -4.19
CA PRO A 6 0.66 -0.39 -3.56
C PRO A 6 1.01 0.90 -2.81
N THR A 7 1.24 0.78 -1.51
CA THR A 7 1.20 1.94 -0.62
C THR A 7 2.50 2.11 0.16
N GLY A 8 3.20 3.22 -0.08
CA GLY A 8 4.25 3.76 0.78
C GLY A 8 3.71 4.95 1.58
N ASN A 9 3.84 6.15 1.05
CA ASN A 9 3.37 7.40 1.69
C ASN A 9 1.85 7.63 1.68
N PHE A 10 1.07 6.66 1.25
CA PHE A 10 -0.40 6.72 1.21
C PHE A 10 -0.97 7.76 0.22
N GLY A 11 -0.17 8.25 -0.72
CA GLY A 11 -0.58 9.30 -1.67
C GLY A 11 -1.71 8.83 -2.60
N ASP A 12 -1.47 7.76 -3.35
CA ASP A 12 -2.43 7.22 -4.33
C ASP A 12 -3.69 6.69 -3.64
N ALA A 13 -3.55 6.04 -2.48
CA ALA A 13 -4.68 5.55 -1.71
C ALA A 13 -5.56 6.71 -1.23
N PHE A 14 -4.95 7.79 -0.74
CA PHE A 14 -5.69 8.99 -0.33
C PHE A 14 -6.31 9.71 -1.55
N ALA A 15 -5.62 9.78 -2.68
CA ALA A 15 -6.16 10.36 -3.91
C ALA A 15 -7.40 9.59 -4.40
N GLY A 16 -7.37 8.25 -4.36
CA GLY A 16 -8.53 7.42 -4.65
C GLY A 16 -9.69 7.67 -3.68
N TRP A 17 -9.40 7.77 -2.40
CA TRP A 17 -10.39 8.12 -1.38
C TRP A 17 -11.01 9.51 -1.64
N ALA A 18 -10.19 10.52 -1.90
CA ALA A 18 -10.65 11.87 -2.22
C ALA A 18 -11.48 11.90 -3.51
N GLY A 19 -11.02 11.19 -4.56
CA GLY A 19 -11.77 11.03 -5.81
C GLY A 19 -13.17 10.47 -5.61
N ARG A 20 -13.33 9.48 -4.72
CA ARG A 20 -14.63 8.95 -4.32
C ARG A 20 -15.50 10.02 -3.63
N LYS A 21 -14.91 10.82 -2.73
CA LYS A 21 -15.63 11.86 -1.99
C LYS A 21 -16.14 12.99 -2.87
N ILE A 22 -15.48 13.30 -3.97
CA ILE A 22 -15.92 14.32 -4.93
C ILE A 22 -16.83 13.77 -6.04
N GLY A 23 -17.30 12.53 -5.90
CA GLY A 23 -18.30 11.92 -6.78
C GLY A 23 -17.74 10.99 -7.86
N GLY A 24 -16.45 10.66 -7.83
CA GLY A 24 -15.87 9.66 -8.71
C GLY A 24 -16.46 8.26 -8.44
N ASN A 25 -16.69 7.48 -9.49
CA ASN A 25 -17.15 6.09 -9.37
C ASN A 25 -16.00 5.17 -8.92
N ILE A 26 -15.48 5.44 -7.73
CA ILE A 26 -14.40 4.72 -7.07
C ILE A 26 -14.98 3.95 -5.90
N GLY A 27 -14.85 2.63 -5.93
CA GLY A 27 -15.31 1.74 -4.87
C GLY A 27 -14.36 1.71 -3.69
N HIS A 28 -14.28 0.56 -3.03
CA HIS A 28 -13.41 0.37 -1.88
C HIS A 28 -11.92 0.46 -2.28
N ILE A 29 -11.10 0.99 -1.37
CA ILE A 29 -9.66 1.10 -1.54
C ILE A 29 -9.00 0.15 -0.56
N HIS A 30 -8.14 -0.71 -1.09
CA HIS A 30 -7.34 -1.63 -0.32
C HIS A 30 -5.85 -1.22 -0.41
N ALA A 31 -5.30 -0.71 0.68
CA ALA A 31 -3.90 -0.33 0.77
C ALA A 31 -3.05 -1.60 0.96
N ALA A 32 -2.18 -1.88 0.01
CA ALA A 32 -1.24 -2.99 0.07
C ALA A 32 0.13 -2.45 0.48
N VAL A 33 0.67 -2.90 1.61
CA VAL A 33 2.00 -2.51 2.09
C VAL A 33 2.97 -3.69 2.06
N ASN A 34 4.27 -3.41 2.00
CA ASN A 34 5.30 -4.42 2.15
C ASN A 34 5.55 -4.72 3.65
N ARG A 35 6.72 -5.27 4.00
CA ARG A 35 7.10 -5.58 5.40
C ARG A 35 7.13 -4.34 6.32
N ASN A 36 7.16 -3.15 5.75
CA ASN A 36 7.06 -1.89 6.48
C ASN A 36 5.57 -1.59 6.73
N ASP A 37 4.99 -2.27 7.69
CA ASP A 37 3.55 -2.44 7.82
C ASP A 37 2.88 -1.53 8.88
N ALA A 38 3.57 -0.50 9.37
CA ALA A 38 3.02 0.41 10.38
C ALA A 38 1.63 0.94 10.03
N LEU A 39 1.40 1.28 8.75
CA LEU A 39 0.10 1.72 8.24
C LEU A 39 -0.97 0.62 8.36
N ALA A 40 -0.64 -0.60 7.95
CA ALA A 40 -1.58 -1.72 8.01
C ALA A 40 -1.92 -2.08 9.46
N GLN A 41 -0.95 -2.04 10.37
CA GLN A 41 -1.17 -2.24 11.80
C GLN A 41 -2.08 -1.14 12.38
N ALA A 42 -1.82 0.12 12.05
CA ALA A 42 -2.66 1.23 12.49
C ALA A 42 -4.14 1.05 12.07
N ILE A 43 -4.38 0.69 10.82
CA ILE A 43 -5.75 0.49 10.30
C ILE A 43 -6.38 -0.76 10.91
N ASN A 44 -5.66 -1.89 10.95
CA ASN A 44 -6.23 -3.18 11.33
C ASN A 44 -6.38 -3.38 12.83
N THR A 45 -5.45 -2.83 13.63
CA THR A 45 -5.37 -3.08 15.08
C THR A 45 -5.46 -1.83 15.95
N GLY A 46 -5.37 -0.64 15.35
CA GLY A 46 -5.26 0.64 16.07
C GLY A 46 -3.86 0.95 16.59
N HIS A 47 -2.91 0.00 16.49
CA HIS A 47 -1.53 0.22 16.90
C HIS A 47 -0.73 0.85 15.77
N TYR A 48 -0.36 2.11 15.92
CA TYR A 48 0.48 2.84 14.97
C TYR A 48 1.87 3.00 15.59
N VAL A 49 2.79 2.10 15.18
CA VAL A 49 4.15 2.02 15.74
C VAL A 49 5.17 2.19 14.61
N ARG A 50 6.09 3.12 14.80
CA ARG A 50 7.21 3.36 13.89
C ARG A 50 8.39 2.48 14.28
N HIS A 51 8.65 1.46 13.48
CA HIS A 51 9.85 0.63 13.57
C HIS A 51 10.98 1.21 12.70
N GLN A 52 12.18 0.64 12.81
CA GLN A 52 13.20 0.86 11.80
C GLN A 52 12.71 0.31 10.45
N ALA A 53 12.82 1.11 9.41
CA ALA A 53 12.45 0.66 8.07
C ALA A 53 13.33 -0.52 7.63
N THR A 54 12.69 -1.55 7.09
CA THR A 54 13.36 -2.70 6.51
C THR A 54 13.46 -2.49 5.01
N GLU A 55 14.66 -2.65 4.46
CA GLU A 55 14.89 -2.59 3.02
C GLU A 55 14.21 -3.76 2.32
N THR A 56 13.47 -3.47 1.23
CA THR A 56 12.73 -4.44 0.42
C THR A 56 12.90 -4.20 -1.07
N ALA A 57 12.45 -5.15 -1.89
CA ALA A 57 12.43 -4.99 -3.34
C ALA A 57 11.48 -3.89 -3.82
N SER A 58 10.48 -3.54 -3.04
CA SER A 58 9.55 -2.43 -3.32
C SER A 58 9.96 -1.16 -2.58
N VAL A 59 11.18 -0.69 -2.85
CA VAL A 59 11.90 0.34 -2.09
C VAL A 59 11.10 1.64 -1.84
N SER A 60 10.26 2.06 -2.77
CA SER A 60 9.42 3.26 -2.58
C SER A 60 8.30 3.07 -1.55
N MET A 61 8.11 1.84 -1.08
CA MET A 61 7.15 1.48 -0.05
C MET A 61 7.82 1.23 1.32
N ASP A 62 9.14 1.40 1.44
CA ASP A 62 9.89 1.24 2.69
C ASP A 62 9.66 2.43 3.61
N VAL A 63 8.41 2.59 4.06
CA VAL A 63 7.91 3.75 4.81
C VAL A 63 7.20 3.27 6.08
N GLN A 64 7.66 3.78 7.24
CA GLN A 64 7.05 3.50 8.55
C GLN A 64 6.18 4.67 9.08
N ALA A 65 6.26 5.83 8.43
CA ALA A 65 5.47 7.02 8.77
C ALA A 65 4.91 7.67 7.49
N PRO A 66 3.85 7.09 6.91
CA PRO A 66 3.24 7.61 5.68
C PRO A 66 2.74 9.04 5.83
N SER A 67 3.29 9.96 5.05
CA SER A 67 3.02 11.41 5.19
C SER A 67 1.58 11.82 4.86
N ASN A 68 0.84 11.02 4.08
CA ASN A 68 -0.55 11.32 3.74
C ASN A 68 -1.58 10.58 4.63
N PHE A 69 -1.14 9.73 5.56
CA PHE A 69 -2.05 9.03 6.46
C PHE A 69 -2.78 9.99 7.40
N GLU A 70 -2.11 11.06 7.82
CA GLU A 70 -2.71 12.12 8.61
C GLU A 70 -3.98 12.70 7.99
N ARG A 71 -4.01 12.84 6.67
CA ARG A 71 -5.19 13.33 5.94
C ARG A 71 -6.39 12.41 6.09
N LEU A 72 -6.16 11.08 6.04
CA LEU A 72 -7.25 10.14 6.26
C LEU A 72 -7.70 10.12 7.72
N VAL A 73 -6.78 10.23 8.67
CA VAL A 73 -7.10 10.34 10.11
C VAL A 73 -7.94 11.58 10.37
N PHE A 74 -7.58 12.72 9.80
CA PHE A 74 -8.36 13.95 9.90
C PHE A 74 -9.80 13.77 9.39
N GLU A 75 -9.96 13.20 8.21
CA GLU A 75 -11.30 12.95 7.65
C GLU A 75 -12.10 11.91 8.46
N ALA A 76 -11.44 10.84 8.92
CA ALA A 76 -12.08 9.78 9.72
C ALA A 76 -12.48 10.27 11.12
N SER A 77 -11.78 11.25 11.68
CA SER A 77 -12.13 11.90 12.96
C SER A 77 -13.29 12.88 12.85
N GLY A 78 -13.93 13.01 11.68
CA GLY A 78 -14.95 14.05 11.46
C GLY A 78 -14.33 15.44 11.32
N ARG A 79 -13.09 15.53 10.82
CA ARG A 79 -12.30 16.77 10.66
C ARG A 79 -11.94 17.45 11.99
N HIS A 80 -11.73 16.65 13.04
CA HIS A 80 -11.34 17.15 14.33
C HIS A 80 -9.84 17.47 14.37
N ALA A 81 -9.48 18.73 14.06
CA ALA A 81 -8.11 19.17 13.86
C ALA A 81 -7.21 18.95 15.08
N GLU A 82 -7.67 19.33 16.27
CA GLU A 82 -6.87 19.19 17.50
C GLU A 82 -6.65 17.71 17.88
N GLY A 83 -7.66 16.86 17.73
CA GLY A 83 -7.53 15.42 17.97
C GLY A 83 -6.55 14.78 16.99
N THR A 84 -6.65 15.12 15.70
CA THR A 84 -5.70 14.65 14.69
C THR A 84 -4.28 15.11 15.01
N LYS A 85 -4.11 16.39 15.31
CA LYS A 85 -2.82 16.94 15.70
C LYS A 85 -2.24 16.19 16.91
N GLY A 86 -3.05 15.96 17.95
CA GLY A 86 -2.64 15.22 19.15
C GLY A 86 -2.15 13.80 18.85
N VAL A 87 -2.81 13.08 17.93
CA VAL A 87 -2.36 11.75 17.48
C VAL A 87 -0.98 11.82 16.84
N PHE A 88 -0.76 12.77 15.91
CA PHE A 88 0.52 12.85 15.19
C PHE A 88 1.64 13.51 16.00
N ASP A 89 1.34 14.46 16.88
CA ASP A 89 2.33 14.99 17.83
C ASP A 89 2.86 13.88 18.75
N ASN A 90 1.97 13.04 19.28
CA ASN A 90 2.36 11.89 20.10
C ASN A 90 3.16 10.86 19.28
N PHE A 91 2.70 10.51 18.08
CA PHE A 91 3.44 9.61 17.19
C PHE A 91 4.82 10.14 16.83
N ASN A 92 4.95 11.44 16.54
CA ASN A 92 6.23 12.05 16.24
C ASN A 92 7.18 12.05 17.44
N ALA A 93 6.66 12.27 18.65
CA ALA A 93 7.43 12.30 19.87
C ALA A 93 7.88 10.90 20.34
N THR A 94 7.00 9.92 20.23
CA THR A 94 7.20 8.58 20.84
C THR A 94 7.45 7.46 19.82
N GLY A 95 7.07 7.66 18.57
CA GLY A 95 7.02 6.61 17.54
C GLY A 95 5.92 5.58 17.78
N ASN A 96 5.04 5.78 18.75
CA ASN A 96 4.01 4.81 19.13
C ASN A 96 2.74 5.52 19.59
N VAL A 97 1.61 5.17 18.97
CA VAL A 97 0.31 5.65 19.38
C VAL A 97 -0.74 4.54 19.22
N HIS A 98 -1.65 4.47 20.18
CA HIS A 98 -2.85 3.64 20.04
C HIS A 98 -4.03 4.53 19.66
N LEU A 99 -4.58 4.27 18.49
CA LEU A 99 -5.78 4.96 18.00
C LEU A 99 -7.00 4.49 18.81
N SER A 100 -7.90 5.41 19.16
CA SER A 100 -9.15 5.01 19.84
C SER A 100 -9.95 4.04 18.98
N GLY A 101 -10.74 3.17 19.61
CA GLY A 101 -11.57 2.21 18.89
C GLY A 101 -12.52 2.85 17.88
N ASP A 102 -13.08 4.01 18.20
CA ASP A 102 -13.97 4.76 17.29
C ASP A 102 -13.21 5.26 16.05
N LEU A 103 -12.00 5.83 16.24
CA LEU A 103 -11.18 6.29 15.14
C LEU A 103 -10.70 5.12 14.27
N GLN A 104 -10.28 4.01 14.88
CA GLN A 104 -9.89 2.81 14.15
C GLN A 104 -11.07 2.28 13.31
N ASN A 105 -12.25 2.17 13.87
CA ASN A 105 -13.45 1.73 13.15
C ASN A 105 -13.78 2.68 11.98
N ALA A 106 -13.68 4.00 12.21
CA ALA A 106 -13.88 4.99 11.17
C ALA A 106 -12.86 4.88 10.04
N LEU A 107 -11.60 4.60 10.34
CA LEU A 107 -10.55 4.34 9.34
C LEU A 107 -10.84 3.08 8.52
N ARG A 108 -11.18 1.96 9.19
CA ARG A 108 -11.52 0.69 8.53
C ARG A 108 -12.75 0.78 7.62
N ALA A 109 -13.70 1.65 7.96
CA ALA A 109 -14.84 1.93 7.10
C ALA A 109 -14.46 2.68 5.81
N GLN A 110 -13.30 3.34 5.78
CA GLN A 110 -12.83 4.11 4.62
C GLN A 110 -11.90 3.28 3.73
N VAL A 111 -10.95 2.57 4.33
CA VAL A 111 -9.85 1.85 3.66
C VAL A 111 -9.56 0.57 4.43
N THR A 112 -9.26 -0.52 3.72
CA THR A 112 -8.67 -1.73 4.31
C THR A 112 -7.18 -1.81 3.97
N ALA A 113 -6.42 -2.65 4.69
CA ALA A 113 -4.99 -2.81 4.43
C ALA A 113 -4.52 -4.26 4.61
N SER A 114 -3.50 -4.65 3.84
CA SER A 114 -2.79 -5.92 3.97
C SER A 114 -1.28 -5.74 3.90
N THR A 115 -0.57 -6.56 4.67
CA THR A 115 0.89 -6.70 4.59
C THR A 115 1.25 -7.87 3.69
N ILE A 116 2.21 -7.65 2.80
CA ILE A 116 2.73 -8.63 1.83
C ILE A 116 4.22 -8.82 2.08
N SER A 117 4.63 -10.08 2.22
CA SER A 117 6.04 -10.45 2.40
C SER A 117 6.81 -10.42 1.08
N GLU A 118 8.16 -10.44 1.18
CA GLU A 118 9.03 -10.54 0.01
C GLU A 118 8.81 -11.85 -0.78
N ASP A 119 8.57 -12.96 -0.07
CA ASP A 119 8.29 -14.25 -0.71
C ASP A 119 6.96 -14.22 -1.48
N GLU A 120 5.92 -13.63 -0.93
CA GLU A 120 4.64 -13.44 -1.61
C GLU A 120 4.79 -12.51 -2.82
N THR A 121 5.62 -11.47 -2.70
CA THR A 121 5.95 -10.55 -3.79
C THR A 121 6.61 -11.30 -4.94
N ALA A 122 7.63 -12.11 -4.65
CA ALA A 122 8.34 -12.90 -5.66
C ALA A 122 7.41 -13.95 -6.31
N GLN A 123 6.62 -14.67 -5.52
CA GLN A 123 5.63 -15.64 -6.01
C GLN A 123 4.58 -14.98 -6.91
N THR A 124 4.17 -13.75 -6.58
CA THR A 124 3.18 -13.01 -7.37
C THR A 124 3.74 -12.53 -8.69
N ILE A 125 5.01 -12.13 -8.75
CA ILE A 125 5.69 -11.81 -10.03
C ILE A 125 5.68 -13.05 -10.94
N LYS A 126 6.05 -14.22 -10.38
CA LYS A 126 6.01 -15.48 -11.12
C LYS A 126 4.59 -15.84 -11.57
N TYR A 127 3.62 -15.72 -10.68
CA TYR A 127 2.20 -15.98 -10.98
C TYR A 127 1.69 -15.10 -12.14
N ALA A 128 1.99 -13.80 -12.11
CA ALA A 128 1.57 -12.87 -13.15
C ALA A 128 2.18 -13.22 -14.52
N HIS A 129 3.45 -13.65 -14.53
CA HIS A 129 4.10 -14.13 -15.73
C HIS A 129 3.44 -15.41 -16.25
N ASP A 130 3.28 -16.44 -15.40
CA ASP A 130 2.80 -17.76 -15.80
C ASP A 130 1.32 -17.75 -16.23
N LYS A 131 0.49 -16.91 -15.59
CA LYS A 131 -0.96 -16.86 -15.85
C LYS A 131 -1.39 -15.82 -16.86
N TRP A 132 -0.69 -14.69 -16.90
CA TRP A 132 -1.12 -13.53 -17.70
C TRP A 132 -0.09 -13.11 -18.74
N ASN A 133 1.06 -13.78 -18.79
CA ASN A 133 2.21 -13.38 -19.61
C ASN A 133 2.61 -11.91 -19.39
N LYS A 134 2.60 -11.49 -18.11
CA LYS A 134 2.94 -10.13 -17.70
C LYS A 134 4.12 -10.12 -16.72
N VAL A 135 5.15 -9.37 -17.05
CA VAL A 135 6.27 -9.08 -16.15
C VAL A 135 5.94 -7.80 -15.39
N ILE A 136 5.70 -7.93 -14.09
CA ILE A 136 5.33 -6.82 -13.21
C ILE A 136 6.46 -6.48 -12.25
N CYS A 137 6.51 -5.22 -11.80
CA CYS A 137 7.49 -4.77 -10.80
C CYS A 137 7.10 -5.21 -9.37
N PRO A 138 8.05 -5.20 -8.40
CA PRO A 138 7.76 -5.56 -7.01
C PRO A 138 6.62 -4.76 -6.39
N HIS A 139 6.52 -3.46 -6.66
CA HIS A 139 5.44 -2.61 -6.13
C HIS A 139 4.06 -3.07 -6.63
N THR A 140 3.94 -3.30 -7.94
CA THR A 140 2.70 -3.83 -8.53
C THR A 140 2.38 -5.22 -7.99
N ALA A 141 3.40 -6.06 -7.78
CA ALA A 141 3.22 -7.40 -7.21
C ALA A 141 2.64 -7.37 -5.80
N VAL A 142 3.03 -6.42 -4.96
CA VAL A 142 2.42 -6.22 -3.63
C VAL A 142 0.92 -5.93 -3.75
N ALA A 143 0.49 -5.05 -4.66
CA ALA A 143 -0.93 -4.78 -4.86
C ALA A 143 -1.70 -5.99 -5.42
N VAL A 144 -1.11 -6.71 -6.36
CA VAL A 144 -1.70 -7.93 -6.94
C VAL A 144 -1.81 -9.04 -5.88
N ALA A 145 -0.78 -9.26 -5.07
CA ALA A 145 -0.80 -10.23 -3.99
C ALA A 145 -1.91 -9.93 -2.98
N ALA A 146 -2.05 -8.68 -2.58
CA ALA A 146 -3.13 -8.23 -1.68
C ALA A 146 -4.51 -8.46 -2.29
N ALA A 147 -4.68 -8.20 -3.59
CA ALA A 147 -5.91 -8.45 -4.32
C ALA A 147 -6.27 -9.95 -4.36
N LEU A 148 -5.29 -10.82 -4.62
CA LEU A 148 -5.48 -12.27 -4.65
C LEU A 148 -5.81 -12.84 -3.27
N LYS A 149 -5.24 -12.29 -2.20
CA LYS A 149 -5.53 -12.69 -0.81
C LYS A 149 -6.97 -12.46 -0.38
N ARG A 150 -7.64 -11.46 -0.94
CA ARG A 150 -9.02 -11.13 -0.56
C ARG A 150 -9.99 -12.28 -0.81
N ASN A 151 -9.82 -13.02 -1.89
CA ASN A 151 -10.59 -14.23 -2.25
C ASN A 151 -12.13 -14.09 -2.09
N ASP A 152 -12.66 -12.87 -2.27
CA ASP A 152 -14.08 -12.55 -2.14
C ASP A 152 -14.84 -12.59 -3.49
N GLY A 153 -14.13 -12.95 -4.56
CA GLY A 153 -14.67 -13.04 -5.92
C GLY A 153 -15.04 -11.70 -6.56
N GLN A 154 -14.81 -10.58 -5.88
CA GLN A 154 -15.12 -9.27 -6.42
C GLN A 154 -13.95 -8.74 -7.28
N PRO A 155 -14.25 -8.16 -8.45
CA PRO A 155 -13.21 -7.60 -9.31
C PRO A 155 -12.53 -6.40 -8.63
N ILE A 156 -11.20 -6.44 -8.59
CA ILE A 156 -10.36 -5.37 -8.06
C ILE A 156 -9.33 -4.94 -9.10
N ILE A 157 -9.10 -3.65 -9.23
CA ILE A 157 -8.07 -3.09 -10.09
C ILE A 157 -6.80 -2.89 -9.26
N ALA A 158 -5.77 -3.70 -9.49
CA ALA A 158 -4.46 -3.46 -8.89
C ALA A 158 -3.73 -2.36 -9.67
N LEU A 159 -3.30 -1.31 -8.97
CA LEU A 159 -2.57 -0.22 -9.60
C LEU A 159 -1.15 -0.66 -9.96
N SER A 160 -0.73 -0.38 -11.19
CA SER A 160 0.64 -0.57 -11.66
C SER A 160 1.38 0.76 -11.61
N THR A 161 2.44 0.83 -10.79
CA THR A 161 3.08 2.11 -10.43
C THR A 161 4.50 2.27 -10.95
N ALA A 162 5.17 1.16 -11.36
CA ALA A 162 6.51 1.21 -11.89
C ALA A 162 6.74 0.11 -12.95
N HIS A 163 7.82 0.25 -13.72
CA HIS A 163 8.22 -0.75 -14.70
C HIS A 163 9.18 -1.77 -14.08
N ALA A 164 9.04 -3.06 -14.47
CA ALA A 164 9.86 -4.16 -13.96
C ALA A 164 11.36 -3.96 -14.19
N ALA A 165 11.74 -3.34 -15.31
CA ALA A 165 13.13 -3.02 -15.64
C ALA A 165 13.85 -2.10 -14.64
N LYS A 166 13.14 -1.43 -13.74
CA LYS A 166 13.74 -0.67 -12.64
C LYS A 166 14.24 -1.55 -11.48
N PHE A 167 13.85 -2.82 -11.47
CA PHE A 167 14.13 -3.77 -10.39
C PHE A 167 14.66 -5.09 -10.96
N PRO A 168 15.73 -5.04 -11.82
CA PRO A 168 16.14 -6.19 -12.61
C PRO A 168 16.60 -7.36 -11.74
N GLU A 169 17.30 -7.10 -10.65
CA GLU A 169 17.84 -8.16 -9.78
C GLU A 169 16.73 -9.00 -9.16
N PHE A 170 15.74 -8.34 -8.54
CA PHE A 170 14.64 -9.05 -7.88
C PHE A 170 13.73 -9.76 -8.88
N VAL A 171 13.41 -9.10 -10.01
CA VAL A 171 12.59 -9.71 -11.06
C VAL A 171 13.29 -10.90 -11.70
N THR A 172 14.60 -10.80 -11.97
CA THR A 172 15.38 -11.92 -12.50
C THR A 172 15.41 -13.09 -11.50
N LYS A 173 15.58 -12.81 -10.21
CA LYS A 173 15.55 -13.85 -9.18
C LYS A 173 14.19 -14.56 -9.14
N ALA A 174 13.10 -13.83 -9.33
CA ALA A 174 11.75 -14.39 -9.33
C ALA A 174 11.41 -15.21 -10.58
N LEU A 175 11.89 -14.77 -11.75
CA LEU A 175 11.51 -15.36 -13.06
C LEU A 175 12.55 -16.27 -13.67
N GLY A 176 13.84 -16.13 -13.31
CA GLY A 176 14.97 -16.81 -13.94
C GLY A 176 15.50 -16.13 -15.21
N PHE A 177 14.93 -14.99 -15.61
CA PHE A 177 15.39 -14.17 -16.74
C PHE A 177 15.20 -12.67 -16.44
N ALA A 178 15.99 -11.81 -17.11
CA ALA A 178 15.92 -10.36 -16.91
C ALA A 178 14.66 -9.77 -17.59
N PRO A 179 14.02 -8.77 -16.97
CA PRO A 179 12.90 -8.07 -17.60
C PRO A 179 13.38 -7.25 -18.82
N ASP A 180 12.55 -7.18 -19.84
CA ASP A 180 12.81 -6.33 -21.01
C ASP A 180 12.91 -4.86 -20.58
N VAL A 181 13.90 -4.15 -21.12
CA VAL A 181 14.10 -2.73 -20.90
C VAL A 181 13.55 -1.96 -22.11
N PRO A 182 12.52 -1.13 -21.95
CA PRO A 182 12.00 -0.31 -23.03
C PRO A 182 13.05 0.65 -23.58
N GLU A 183 13.05 0.85 -24.91
CA GLU A 183 14.00 1.74 -25.60
C GLU A 183 14.06 3.15 -24.99
N ALA A 184 12.91 3.65 -24.52
CA ALA A 184 12.79 4.96 -23.88
C ALA A 184 13.56 5.09 -22.54
N ILE A 185 13.94 3.98 -21.92
CA ILE A 185 14.71 3.98 -20.65
C ILE A 185 16.24 4.01 -20.93
N TRP A 186 16.66 3.72 -22.15
CA TRP A 186 18.08 3.75 -22.55
C TRP A 186 18.59 5.16 -22.92
N LYS A 187 17.70 6.14 -23.00
CA LYS A 187 18.04 7.55 -23.30
C LYS A 187 18.08 8.39 -22.03
#